data_0694767432820548e6be0dd193349975
#
_entry.id   0694767432820548e6be0dd193349975
#
_cell.length_a   1.000
_cell.length_b   1.000
_cell.length_c   1.000
_cell.angle_alpha   90.00
_cell.angle_beta   90.00
_cell.angle_gamma   90.00
#
_symmetry.space_group_name_H-M   'P 1'
#
loop_
_entity.id
_entity.type
_entity.pdbx_description
1 polymer ?
#
loop_
_entity_poly.entity_id
_entity_poly.type
_entity_poly.pdbx_seq_one_letter_code
_entity_poly.pdbx_strand_id
1 'polypeptide(L)'
;MEWPKRARTADWENGVLTLDGEKQFEIPELTAEIIGRLAGYTLAGFHTKGFPVTDELLAPFAGHKSMVNFGVENSALTDACFPVFSAMSKLRILLLTGNSGIDGSGLSALQSCKLDLLTLNHTGLDDVGLLQASSIPKLSHIQIDHTAVTYELSLIHI
;
A
#
# COMPACT_ATOMS: atom_id res chain seq x y z
N MET A 1 20.63 -11.70 -15.31
CA MET A 1 19.72 -11.80 -14.15
C MET A 1 18.61 -12.77 -14.48
N GLU A 2 18.53 -13.85 -13.78
CA GLU A 2 17.50 -14.86 -14.00
C GLU A 2 16.45 -14.81 -12.89
N TRP A 3 15.23 -14.43 -13.26
CA TRP A 3 14.12 -14.34 -12.34
C TRP A 3 13.52 -15.73 -12.07
N PRO A 4 13.10 -16.03 -10.84
CA PRO A 4 12.47 -17.31 -10.55
C PRO A 4 11.13 -17.46 -11.30
N LYS A 5 10.71 -18.69 -11.52
CA LYS A 5 9.42 -18.97 -12.17
C LYS A 5 8.23 -18.62 -11.30
N ARG A 6 8.40 -18.62 -9.98
CA ARG A 6 7.37 -18.32 -8.99
C ARG A 6 7.94 -17.47 -7.88
N ALA A 7 7.13 -16.59 -7.34
CA ALA A 7 7.41 -15.85 -6.12
C ALA A 7 6.08 -15.54 -5.43
N ARG A 8 6.06 -15.59 -4.12
CA ARG A 8 4.90 -15.25 -3.30
C ARG A 8 5.05 -13.92 -2.59
N THR A 9 6.28 -13.53 -2.32
CA THR A 9 6.56 -12.23 -1.69
C THR A 9 7.66 -11.51 -2.44
N ALA A 10 7.56 -10.20 -2.47
CA ALA A 10 8.57 -9.33 -3.05
C ALA A 10 8.76 -8.12 -2.13
N ASP A 11 10.00 -7.89 -1.72
CA ASP A 11 10.39 -6.76 -0.89
C ASP A 11 11.50 -6.00 -1.59
N TRP A 12 11.36 -4.68 -1.63
CA TRP A 12 12.41 -3.82 -2.13
C TRP A 12 12.83 -2.81 -1.07
N GLU A 13 14.11 -2.80 -0.75
CA GLU A 13 14.68 -1.82 0.18
C GLU A 13 16.14 -1.53 -0.17
N ASN A 14 16.51 -0.26 -0.15
CA ASN A 14 17.90 0.19 -0.36
C ASN A 14 18.55 -0.35 -1.64
N GLY A 15 17.79 -0.42 -2.73
CA GLY A 15 18.32 -0.88 -4.02
C GLY A 15 18.39 -2.39 -4.18
N VAL A 16 17.83 -3.15 -3.25
CA VAL A 16 17.81 -4.62 -3.30
C VAL A 16 16.38 -5.13 -3.35
N LEU A 17 16.07 -5.91 -4.38
CA LEU A 17 14.82 -6.64 -4.48
C LEU A 17 15.03 -8.06 -3.94
N THR A 18 14.22 -8.45 -2.97
CA THR A 18 14.25 -9.79 -2.38
C THR A 18 12.95 -10.53 -2.71
N LEU A 19 13.07 -11.71 -3.30
CA LEU A 19 11.92 -12.56 -3.61
C LEU A 19 11.92 -13.76 -2.65
N ASP A 20 10.76 -13.99 -2.02
CA ASP A 20 10.53 -15.07 -1.03
C ASP A 20 11.54 -15.10 0.13
N GLY A 21 12.10 -13.93 0.46
CA GLY A 21 13.08 -13.80 1.54
C GLY A 21 14.46 -14.37 1.24
N GLU A 22 14.67 -14.92 0.06
CA GLU A 22 15.92 -15.64 -0.27
C GLU A 22 16.64 -15.08 -1.49
N LYS A 23 15.94 -14.95 -2.61
CA LYS A 23 16.57 -14.56 -3.87
C LYS A 23 16.70 -13.04 -3.97
N GLN A 24 17.93 -12.55 -4.06
CA GLN A 24 18.23 -11.12 -4.08
C GLN A 24 18.76 -10.65 -5.42
N PHE A 25 18.32 -9.46 -5.82
CA PHE A 25 18.76 -8.77 -7.03
C PHE A 25 19.09 -7.32 -6.69
N GLU A 26 20.20 -6.84 -7.24
CA GLU A 26 20.50 -5.41 -7.18
C GLU A 26 19.65 -4.67 -8.20
N ILE A 27 18.67 -3.93 -7.71
CA ILE A 27 17.73 -3.13 -8.51
C ILE A 27 17.69 -1.74 -7.90
N PRO A 28 18.55 -0.82 -8.36
CA PRO A 28 18.66 0.51 -7.75
C PRO A 28 17.39 1.36 -7.88
N GLU A 29 16.58 1.08 -8.89
CA GLU A 29 15.33 1.81 -9.12
C GLU A 29 14.19 0.86 -9.49
N LEU A 30 13.01 1.10 -8.90
CA LEU A 30 11.79 0.42 -9.29
C LEU A 30 11.22 1.10 -10.55
N THR A 31 11.34 0.42 -11.69
CA THR A 31 10.81 0.90 -12.96
C THR A 31 9.46 0.26 -13.26
N ALA A 32 8.74 0.83 -14.24
CA ALA A 32 7.47 0.25 -14.69
C ALA A 32 7.64 -1.19 -15.19
N GLU A 33 8.79 -1.50 -15.82
CA GLU A 33 9.11 -2.85 -16.27
C GLU A 33 9.25 -3.83 -15.11
N ILE A 34 9.99 -3.43 -14.06
CA ILE A 34 10.18 -4.24 -12.85
C ILE A 34 8.86 -4.47 -12.14
N ILE A 35 8.05 -3.42 -11.94
CA ILE A 35 6.74 -3.52 -11.33
C ILE A 35 5.82 -4.43 -12.16
N GLY A 36 5.84 -4.30 -13.48
CA GLY A 36 5.06 -5.17 -14.37
C GLY A 36 5.44 -6.64 -14.24
N ARG A 37 6.73 -6.94 -14.10
CA ARG A 37 7.19 -8.32 -13.86
C ARG A 37 6.73 -8.84 -12.51
N LEU A 38 6.83 -8.04 -11.47
CA LEU A 38 6.35 -8.41 -10.13
C LEU A 38 4.86 -8.67 -10.11
N ALA A 39 4.08 -7.83 -10.79
CA ALA A 39 2.63 -7.99 -10.89
C ALA A 39 2.21 -9.27 -11.63
N GLY A 40 3.09 -9.83 -12.45
CA GLY A 40 2.84 -11.10 -13.15
C GLY A 40 2.96 -12.34 -12.26
N TYR A 41 3.57 -12.21 -11.08
CA TYR A 41 3.60 -13.30 -10.12
C TYR A 41 2.29 -13.39 -9.32
N THR A 42 2.01 -14.57 -8.77
CA THR A 42 0.90 -14.79 -7.83
C THR A 42 1.35 -14.35 -6.43
N LEU A 43 1.68 -13.06 -6.27
CA LEU A 43 2.17 -12.54 -5.02
C LEU A 43 1.07 -12.50 -3.95
N ALA A 44 1.40 -12.92 -2.75
CA ALA A 44 0.59 -12.69 -1.56
C ALA A 44 1.06 -11.43 -0.80
N GLY A 45 2.29 -11.02 -1.00
CA GLY A 45 2.86 -9.84 -0.35
C GLY A 45 3.80 -9.07 -1.25
N PHE A 46 3.68 -7.74 -1.21
CA PHE A 46 4.62 -6.80 -1.82
C PHE A 46 4.90 -5.68 -0.83
N HIS A 47 6.16 -5.35 -0.64
CA HIS A 47 6.55 -4.26 0.23
C HIS A 47 7.75 -3.49 -0.35
N THR A 48 7.69 -2.18 -0.29
CA THR A 48 8.81 -1.31 -0.62
C THR A 48 8.87 -0.14 0.35
N LYS A 49 10.07 0.33 0.62
CA LYS A 49 10.30 1.42 1.56
C LYS A 49 11.41 2.35 1.05
N GLY A 50 11.16 3.65 1.15
CA GLY A 50 12.19 4.65 0.90
C GLY A 50 12.47 4.98 -0.56
N PHE A 51 11.72 4.42 -1.51
CA PHE A 51 11.79 4.78 -2.92
C PHE A 51 10.58 5.65 -3.31
N PRO A 52 10.75 6.70 -4.13
CA PRO A 52 9.64 7.57 -4.52
C PRO A 52 8.71 6.91 -5.55
N VAL A 53 7.93 5.93 -5.11
CA VAL A 53 6.91 5.27 -5.93
C VAL A 53 5.75 6.24 -6.15
N THR A 54 5.38 6.46 -7.41
CA THR A 54 4.22 7.27 -7.79
C THR A 54 2.98 6.40 -7.97
N ASP A 55 1.81 7.03 -7.98
CA ASP A 55 0.55 6.30 -8.17
C ASP A 55 0.53 5.54 -9.51
N GLU A 56 1.06 6.15 -10.56
CA GLU A 56 1.12 5.55 -11.90
C GLU A 56 2.01 4.31 -11.94
N LEU A 57 3.08 4.29 -11.14
CA LEU A 57 4.00 3.16 -11.10
C LEU A 57 3.32 1.90 -10.57
N LEU A 58 2.29 2.04 -9.74
CA LEU A 58 1.54 0.92 -9.19
C LEU A 58 0.47 0.36 -10.12
N ALA A 59 0.18 1.01 -11.24
CA ALA A 59 -0.92 0.61 -12.13
C ALA A 59 -0.93 -0.89 -12.51
N PRO A 60 0.22 -1.56 -12.75
CA PRO A 60 0.21 -2.99 -13.06
C PRO A 60 -0.35 -3.89 -11.95
N PHE A 61 -0.37 -3.41 -10.70
CA PHE A 61 -0.94 -4.16 -9.59
C PHE A 61 -2.47 -4.00 -9.46
N ALA A 62 -3.09 -3.13 -10.25
CA ALA A 62 -4.53 -2.88 -10.13
C ALA A 62 -5.33 -4.18 -10.19
N GLY A 63 -6.13 -4.45 -9.16
CA GLY A 63 -6.97 -5.63 -9.09
C GLY A 63 -6.22 -6.96 -8.94
N HIS A 64 -4.98 -6.95 -8.48
CA HIS A 64 -4.18 -8.16 -8.29
C HIS A 64 -4.92 -9.16 -7.39
N LYS A 65 -5.16 -10.38 -7.90
CA LYS A 65 -6.13 -11.31 -7.30
C LYS A 65 -5.61 -12.10 -6.09
N SER A 66 -4.30 -12.17 -5.91
CA SER A 66 -3.70 -12.97 -4.83
C SER A 66 -3.11 -12.13 -3.70
N MET A 67 -3.03 -10.80 -3.87
CA MET A 67 -2.39 -9.92 -2.90
C MET A 67 -3.17 -9.86 -1.59
N VAL A 68 -2.50 -10.15 -0.49
CA VAL A 68 -3.03 -10.12 0.87
C VAL A 68 -2.42 -8.97 1.66
N ASN A 69 -1.13 -8.72 1.46
CA ASN A 69 -0.35 -7.75 2.21
C ASN A 69 0.40 -6.84 1.23
N PHE A 70 0.12 -5.55 1.28
CA PHE A 70 0.73 -4.58 0.37
C PHE A 70 1.23 -3.37 1.14
N GLY A 71 2.48 -3.01 0.93
CA GLY A 71 3.09 -1.87 1.61
C GLY A 71 3.96 -1.04 0.68
N VAL A 72 3.74 0.27 0.69
CA VAL A 72 4.59 1.27 0.05
C VAL A 72 4.80 2.38 1.06
N GLU A 73 5.93 2.38 1.73
CA GLU A 73 6.21 3.28 2.83
C GLU A 73 7.29 4.31 2.49
N ASN A 74 7.18 5.49 3.10
CA ASN A 74 8.12 6.60 2.90
C ASN A 74 8.32 6.90 1.42
N SER A 75 7.24 7.13 0.71
CA SER A 75 7.21 7.23 -0.74
C SER A 75 6.39 8.45 -1.21
N ALA A 76 5.97 8.45 -2.45
CA ALA A 76 5.33 9.60 -3.11
C ALA A 76 3.89 9.32 -3.54
N LEU A 77 3.19 8.40 -2.87
CA LEU A 77 1.80 8.10 -3.18
C LEU A 77 0.87 9.22 -2.75
N THR A 78 -0.20 9.39 -3.50
CA THR A 78 -1.32 10.27 -3.18
C THR A 78 -2.62 9.44 -3.09
N ASP A 79 -3.73 10.10 -2.84
CA ASP A 79 -5.04 9.42 -2.82
C ASP A 79 -5.41 8.77 -4.15
N ALA A 80 -4.76 9.14 -5.25
CA ALA A 80 -4.93 8.47 -6.55
C ALA A 80 -4.45 7.01 -6.57
N CYS A 81 -3.74 6.53 -5.54
CA CYS A 81 -3.33 5.13 -5.44
C CYS A 81 -4.48 4.18 -5.06
N PHE A 82 -5.52 4.66 -4.39
CA PHE A 82 -6.55 3.78 -3.83
C PHE A 82 -7.33 2.97 -4.86
N PRO A 83 -7.62 3.46 -6.07
CA PRO A 83 -8.23 2.61 -7.10
C PRO A 83 -7.44 1.36 -7.46
N VAL A 84 -6.11 1.37 -7.29
CA VAL A 84 -5.27 0.18 -7.50
C VAL A 84 -5.69 -0.95 -6.56
N PHE A 85 -6.04 -0.62 -5.32
CA PHE A 85 -6.37 -1.59 -4.28
C PHE A 85 -7.85 -1.98 -4.26
N SER A 86 -8.73 -1.18 -4.84
CA SER A 86 -10.18 -1.32 -4.71
C SER A 86 -10.72 -2.66 -5.21
N ALA A 87 -10.09 -3.27 -6.19
CA ALA A 87 -10.49 -4.55 -6.74
C ALA A 87 -9.62 -5.73 -6.25
N MET A 88 -8.73 -5.50 -5.30
CA MET A 88 -7.93 -6.57 -4.69
C MET A 88 -8.77 -7.32 -3.65
N SER A 89 -9.44 -8.39 -4.08
CA SER A 89 -10.44 -9.09 -3.26
C SER A 89 -9.87 -9.80 -2.02
N LYS A 90 -8.56 -10.07 -1.98
CA LYS A 90 -7.89 -10.74 -0.86
C LYS A 90 -7.06 -9.82 0.02
N LEU A 91 -7.00 -8.54 -0.29
CA LEU A 91 -6.18 -7.59 0.45
C LEU A 91 -6.70 -7.42 1.88
N ARG A 92 -5.83 -7.65 2.86
CA ARG A 92 -6.14 -7.58 4.29
C ARG A 92 -5.32 -6.51 5.02
N ILE A 93 -4.10 -6.28 4.57
CA ILE A 93 -3.15 -5.37 5.20
C ILE A 93 -2.62 -4.40 4.16
N LEU A 94 -2.79 -3.10 4.43
CA LEU A 94 -2.31 -2.03 3.57
C LEU A 94 -1.46 -1.07 4.40
N LEU A 95 -0.17 -0.99 4.08
CA LEU A 95 0.82 -0.20 4.81
C LEU A 95 1.25 1.00 3.96
N LEU A 96 0.83 2.19 4.36
CA LEU A 96 1.06 3.43 3.59
C LEU A 96 1.73 4.53 4.42
N THR A 97 2.40 4.16 5.49
CA THR A 97 3.11 5.09 6.37
C THR A 97 4.11 5.94 5.59
N GLY A 98 4.15 7.24 5.88
CA GLY A 98 5.15 8.14 5.33
C GLY A 98 4.84 8.69 3.93
N ASN A 99 3.64 8.50 3.41
CA ASN A 99 3.20 9.10 2.15
C ASN A 99 2.47 10.41 2.45
N SER A 100 3.18 11.52 2.47
CA SER A 100 2.64 12.82 2.86
C SER A 100 1.57 13.36 1.92
N GLY A 101 1.51 12.87 0.69
CA GLY A 101 0.49 13.24 -0.30
C GLY A 101 -0.88 12.59 -0.09
N ILE A 102 -1.00 11.64 0.84
CA ILE A 102 -2.28 11.00 1.16
C ILE A 102 -2.98 11.84 2.24
N ASP A 103 -4.16 12.37 1.95
CA ASP A 103 -4.99 13.10 2.91
C ASP A 103 -6.26 12.33 3.32
N GLY A 104 -6.50 11.19 2.72
CA GLY A 104 -7.64 10.32 3.01
C GLY A 104 -8.89 10.61 2.19
N SER A 105 -8.87 11.62 1.33
CA SER A 105 -10.06 11.98 0.51
C SER A 105 -10.50 10.87 -0.44
N GLY A 106 -9.59 9.96 -0.81
CA GLY A 106 -9.86 8.82 -1.69
C GLY A 106 -10.16 7.51 -0.98
N LEU A 107 -10.17 7.47 0.35
CA LEU A 107 -10.34 6.23 1.12
C LEU A 107 -11.68 5.54 0.88
N SER A 108 -12.71 6.28 0.44
CA SER A 108 -14.00 5.68 0.09
C SER A 108 -13.91 4.65 -1.05
N ALA A 109 -12.84 4.70 -1.87
CA ALA A 109 -12.60 3.70 -2.90
C ALA A 109 -12.36 2.29 -2.33
N LEU A 110 -12.01 2.19 -1.04
CA LEU A 110 -11.74 0.92 -0.37
C LEU A 110 -12.98 0.28 0.28
N GLN A 111 -14.18 0.80 0.03
CA GLN A 111 -15.42 0.28 0.62
C GLN A 111 -15.67 -1.20 0.31
N SER A 112 -15.22 -1.66 -0.86
CA SER A 112 -15.37 -3.05 -1.26
C SER A 112 -14.25 -3.97 -0.76
N CYS A 113 -13.20 -3.40 -0.16
CA CYS A 113 -12.09 -4.18 0.37
C CYS A 113 -12.42 -4.77 1.74
N LYS A 114 -11.74 -5.86 2.06
CA LYS A 114 -11.88 -6.54 3.36
C LYS A 114 -10.66 -6.29 4.23
N LEU A 115 -10.19 -5.04 4.27
CA LEU A 115 -9.03 -4.66 5.05
C LEU A 115 -9.25 -4.88 6.55
N ASP A 116 -8.26 -5.46 7.20
CA ASP A 116 -8.19 -5.55 8.66
C ASP A 116 -7.32 -4.43 9.23
N LEU A 117 -6.19 -4.14 8.58
CA LEU A 117 -5.21 -3.17 9.04
C LEU A 117 -4.88 -2.16 7.94
N LEU A 118 -4.94 -0.89 8.29
CA LEU A 118 -4.51 0.22 7.44
C LEU A 118 -3.57 1.12 8.25
N THR A 119 -2.35 1.35 7.76
CA THR A 119 -1.43 2.29 8.40
C THR A 119 -1.29 3.55 7.57
N LEU A 120 -1.53 4.69 8.20
CA LEU A 120 -1.44 6.01 7.59
C LEU A 120 -0.64 6.98 8.47
N ASN A 121 0.30 6.44 9.26
CA ASN A 121 1.19 7.26 10.08
C ASN A 121 2.01 8.18 9.20
N HIS A 122 2.28 9.40 9.67
CA HIS A 122 3.09 10.39 8.93
C HIS A 122 2.55 10.67 7.52
N THR A 123 1.23 10.70 7.36
CA THR A 123 0.56 11.13 6.13
C THR A 123 -0.15 12.46 6.35
N GLY A 124 -0.73 13.01 5.28
CA GLY A 124 -1.56 14.22 5.35
C GLY A 124 -3.00 13.94 5.77
N LEU A 125 -3.31 12.76 6.32
CA LEU A 125 -4.65 12.40 6.75
C LEU A 125 -5.22 13.45 7.70
N ASP A 126 -6.41 13.91 7.42
CA ASP A 126 -7.14 14.88 8.25
C ASP A 126 -8.47 14.27 8.75
N ASP A 127 -9.28 15.08 9.42
CA ASP A 127 -10.55 14.63 9.99
C ASP A 127 -11.54 14.16 8.92
N VAL A 128 -11.57 14.83 7.76
CA VAL A 128 -12.44 14.45 6.64
C VAL A 128 -11.99 13.10 6.08
N GLY A 129 -10.68 12.91 5.93
CA GLY A 129 -10.11 11.64 5.47
C GLY A 129 -10.42 10.50 6.43
N LEU A 130 -10.30 10.74 7.73
CA LEU A 130 -10.62 9.71 8.73
C LEU A 130 -12.10 9.31 8.67
N LEU A 131 -13.01 10.25 8.41
CA LEU A 131 -14.42 9.94 8.18
C LEU A 131 -14.62 9.03 6.96
N GLN A 132 -13.84 9.23 5.90
CA GLN A 132 -13.86 8.34 4.74
C GLN A 132 -13.42 6.91 5.11
N ALA A 133 -12.43 6.77 5.99
CA ALA A 133 -11.97 5.46 6.46
C ALA A 133 -13.07 4.68 7.19
N SER A 134 -14.01 5.37 7.82
CA SER A 134 -15.12 4.71 8.53
C SER A 134 -16.05 3.93 7.59
N SER A 135 -15.98 4.18 6.28
CA SER A 135 -16.75 3.44 5.28
C SER A 135 -16.18 2.08 4.94
N ILE A 136 -14.97 1.76 5.40
CA ILE A 136 -14.32 0.47 5.14
C ILE A 136 -14.89 -0.57 6.13
N PRO A 137 -15.69 -1.55 5.65
CA PRO A 137 -16.60 -2.28 6.54
C PRO A 137 -15.95 -3.23 7.54
N LYS A 138 -14.76 -3.76 7.24
CA LYS A 138 -14.09 -4.75 8.09
C LYS A 138 -12.81 -4.24 8.75
N LEU A 139 -12.54 -2.96 8.63
CA LEU A 139 -11.34 -2.37 9.20
C LEU A 139 -11.38 -2.44 10.73
N SER A 140 -10.45 -3.19 11.32
CA SER A 140 -10.36 -3.37 12.77
C SER A 140 -9.26 -2.54 13.40
N HIS A 141 -8.22 -2.21 12.62
CA HIS A 141 -7.06 -1.44 13.10
C HIS A 141 -6.68 -0.38 12.09
N ILE A 142 -6.55 0.85 12.56
CA ILE A 142 -6.00 1.96 11.79
C ILE A 142 -4.92 2.64 12.62
N GLN A 143 -3.77 2.93 12.00
CA GLN A 143 -2.70 3.69 12.62
C GLN A 143 -2.61 5.06 11.97
N ILE A 144 -2.68 6.11 12.76
CA ILE A 144 -2.80 7.50 12.30
C ILE A 144 -1.88 8.47 13.06
N ASP A 145 -0.76 7.98 13.59
CA ASP A 145 0.18 8.82 14.33
C ASP A 145 0.82 9.87 13.42
N HIS A 146 1.05 11.06 13.98
CA HIS A 146 1.67 12.18 13.25
C HIS A 146 0.91 12.56 11.97
N THR A 147 -0.42 12.60 12.07
CA THR A 147 -1.31 13.08 11.01
C THR A 147 -1.99 14.39 11.45
N ALA A 148 -2.82 14.96 10.58
CA ALA A 148 -3.61 16.16 10.88
C ALA A 148 -4.97 15.84 11.52
N VAL A 149 -5.20 14.60 11.94
CA VAL A 149 -6.43 14.20 12.65
C VAL A 149 -6.47 14.85 14.02
N THR A 150 -7.61 15.44 14.37
CA THR A 150 -7.80 16.06 15.67
C THR A 150 -8.19 15.03 16.73
N TYR A 151 -7.85 15.34 17.98
CA TYR A 151 -8.19 14.48 19.11
C TYR A 151 -9.68 14.23 19.25
N GLU A 152 -10.49 15.25 19.03
CA GLU A 152 -11.95 15.15 19.17
C GLU A 152 -12.54 14.10 18.24
N LEU A 153 -12.11 14.10 16.97
CA LEU A 153 -12.64 13.15 16.00
C LEU A 153 -12.13 11.74 16.28
N SER A 154 -10.88 11.58 16.72
CA SER A 154 -10.35 10.25 17.03
C SER A 154 -11.09 9.59 18.19
N LEU A 155 -11.60 10.36 19.17
CA LEU A 155 -12.43 9.83 20.24
C LEU A 155 -13.79 9.32 19.75
N ILE A 156 -14.36 9.93 18.73
CA ILE A 156 -15.66 9.54 18.18
C ILE A 156 -15.56 8.19 17.44
N HIS A 157 -14.41 7.88 16.90
CA HIS A 157 -14.19 6.68 16.07
C HIS A 157 -13.55 5.50 16.80
N ILE A 158 -13.33 5.61 18.08
CA ILE A 158 -12.86 4.48 18.90
C ILE A 158 -14.03 3.54 19.30
#